data_0420eb01c31771ee9c47da704158b1aa
#
_entry.id   0420eb01c31771ee9c47da704158b1aa
#
_cell.length_a   1.000
_cell.length_b   1.000
_cell.length_c   1.000
_cell.angle_alpha   90.00
_cell.angle_beta   90.00
_cell.angle_gamma   90.00
#
_symmetry.space_group_name_H-M   'P 1'
#
loop_
_entity.id
_entity.type
_entity.pdbx_description
1 polymer ?
#
loop_
_entity_poly.entity_id
_entity_poly.type
_entity_poly.pdbx_seq_one_letter_code
_entity_poly.pdbx_strand_id
1 'polypeptide(L)'
;MKILDRCKLEDCFDGSAVYQYEFADPWDVPRIRALARLGKLDYYADFPRPLFRVASPSGLFIKGLAGTNLCRVIFPGTNREEVVRHFEEAMSAVDSAK
;
A
#
# COMPACT_ATOMS: atom_id res chain seq x y z
N MET A 1 -6.67 -8.12 -3.26
CA MET A 1 -7.56 -7.51 -2.26
C MET A 1 -8.51 -6.55 -2.95
N LYS A 2 -9.78 -6.64 -2.61
CA LYS A 2 -10.77 -5.75 -3.20
C LYS A 2 -10.72 -4.38 -2.50
N ILE A 3 -10.63 -3.32 -3.29
CA ILE A 3 -10.65 -1.96 -2.79
C ILE A 3 -12.11 -1.54 -2.60
N LEU A 4 -12.47 -1.15 -1.38
CA LEU A 4 -13.81 -0.65 -1.07
C LEU A 4 -13.90 0.86 -1.17
N ASP A 5 -12.83 1.57 -0.79
CA ASP A 5 -12.82 3.03 -0.78
C ASP A 5 -11.41 3.55 -0.93
N ARG A 6 -11.31 4.78 -1.43
CA ARG A 6 -10.06 5.50 -1.59
C ARG A 6 -10.30 6.97 -1.26
N CYS A 7 -9.50 7.52 -0.36
CA CYS A 7 -9.65 8.89 0.09
C CYS A 7 -8.30 9.61 0.07
N LYS A 8 -8.22 10.76 -0.60
CA LYS A 8 -7.03 11.58 -0.56
C LYS A 8 -6.97 12.33 0.76
N LEU A 9 -5.87 12.14 1.52
CA LEU A 9 -5.68 12.77 2.81
C LEU A 9 -4.97 14.11 2.71
N GLU A 10 -3.96 14.22 1.83
CA GLU A 10 -3.22 15.46 1.69
C GLU A 10 -2.41 15.51 0.39
N ASP A 11 -2.10 16.73 -0.07
CA ASP A 11 -1.13 16.99 -1.12
C ASP A 11 0.14 17.53 -0.48
N CYS A 12 1.31 17.01 -0.93
CA CYS A 12 2.60 17.43 -0.40
C CYS A 12 3.25 18.48 -1.31
N PHE A 13 4.20 19.24 -0.76
CA PHE A 13 4.87 20.32 -1.49
C PHE A 13 5.65 19.84 -2.72
N ASP A 14 6.14 18.60 -2.69
CA ASP A 14 6.91 18.02 -3.79
C ASP A 14 6.04 17.46 -4.91
N GLY A 15 4.73 17.66 -4.83
CA GLY A 15 3.78 17.15 -5.81
C GLY A 15 3.25 15.77 -5.52
N SER A 16 3.76 15.08 -4.49
CA SER A 16 3.22 13.80 -4.09
C SER A 16 1.89 13.96 -3.36
N ALA A 17 1.14 12.87 -3.22
CA ALA A 17 -0.12 12.89 -2.51
C ALA A 17 -0.27 11.64 -1.65
N VAL A 18 -0.92 11.81 -0.48
CA VAL A 18 -1.18 10.73 0.45
C VAL A 18 -2.63 10.30 0.33
N TYR A 19 -2.85 9.01 0.10
CA TYR A 19 -4.18 8.42 0.02
C TYR A 19 -4.34 7.36 1.09
N GLN A 20 -5.57 7.18 1.56
CA GLN A 20 -5.93 6.05 2.41
C GLN A 20 -6.85 5.14 1.63
N TYR A 21 -6.52 3.84 1.62
CA TYR A 21 -7.31 2.80 0.97
C TYR A 21 -7.96 1.94 2.03
N GLU A 22 -9.23 1.58 1.78
CA GLU A 22 -9.95 0.61 2.58
C GLU A 22 -10.22 -0.62 1.73
N PHE A 23 -9.96 -1.81 2.29
CA PHE A 23 -10.11 -3.08 1.58
C PHE A 23 -11.20 -3.93 2.21
N ALA A 24 -11.67 -4.92 1.46
CA ALA A 24 -12.70 -5.85 1.95
C ALA A 24 -12.15 -6.78 3.03
N ASP A 25 -10.85 -7.08 3.00
CA ASP A 25 -10.21 -8.03 3.91
C ASP A 25 -9.08 -7.36 4.68
N PRO A 26 -8.78 -7.84 5.91
CA PRO A 26 -7.68 -7.30 6.69
C PRO A 26 -6.33 -7.75 6.14
N TRP A 27 -5.28 -6.99 6.48
CA TRP A 27 -3.91 -7.36 6.16
C TRP A 27 -3.46 -8.51 7.04
N ASP A 28 -3.20 -9.65 6.43
CA ASP A 28 -2.59 -10.81 7.08
C ASP A 28 -1.15 -10.99 6.56
N VAL A 29 -0.41 -11.92 7.17
CA VAL A 29 0.99 -12.13 6.82
C VAL A 29 1.19 -12.49 5.34
N PRO A 30 0.41 -13.41 4.74
CA PRO A 30 0.59 -13.71 3.32
C PRO A 30 0.36 -12.50 2.41
N ARG A 31 -0.64 -11.68 2.70
CA ARG A 31 -0.92 -10.48 1.92
C ARG A 31 0.17 -9.44 2.05
N ILE A 32 0.68 -9.23 3.29
CA ILE A 32 1.78 -8.32 3.53
C ILE A 32 3.02 -8.76 2.77
N ARG A 33 3.35 -10.04 2.82
CA ARG A 33 4.53 -10.58 2.12
C ARG A 33 4.42 -10.46 0.60
N ALA A 34 3.22 -10.52 0.07
CA ALA A 34 3.00 -10.34 -1.37
C ALA A 34 3.41 -8.95 -1.84
N LEU A 35 3.40 -7.96 -0.96
CA LEU A 35 3.81 -6.59 -1.30
C LEU A 35 5.29 -6.47 -1.63
N ALA A 36 6.12 -7.47 -1.28
CA ALA A 36 7.54 -7.47 -1.63
C ALA A 36 7.77 -7.42 -3.14
N ARG A 37 6.76 -7.77 -3.94
CA ARG A 37 6.83 -7.66 -5.40
C ARG A 37 6.88 -6.21 -5.88
N LEU A 38 6.36 -5.27 -5.08
CA LEU A 38 6.30 -3.87 -5.44
C LEU A 38 7.58 -3.11 -5.12
N GLY A 39 8.34 -3.58 -4.14
CA GLY A 39 9.55 -2.90 -3.72
C GLY A 39 10.10 -3.51 -2.44
N LYS A 40 10.89 -2.71 -1.72
CA LYS A 40 11.49 -3.17 -0.46
C LYS A 40 10.42 -3.20 0.63
N LEU A 41 10.13 -4.40 1.14
CA LEU A 41 9.18 -4.60 2.23
C LEU A 41 9.94 -4.65 3.56
N ASP A 42 9.49 -3.81 4.52
CA ASP A 42 9.89 -3.91 5.93
C ASP A 42 8.65 -4.28 6.74
N TYR A 43 8.73 -5.40 7.43
CA TYR A 43 7.63 -5.89 8.26
C TYR A 43 8.10 -6.03 9.71
N TYR A 44 7.47 -5.26 10.61
CA TYR A 44 7.85 -5.19 12.02
C TYR A 44 6.84 -5.98 12.85
N ALA A 45 6.99 -7.30 12.84
CA ALA A 45 6.07 -8.22 13.49
C ALA A 45 6.14 -8.18 15.01
N ASP A 46 7.28 -7.73 15.57
CA ASP A 46 7.50 -7.77 17.03
C ASP A 46 6.93 -6.56 17.76
N PHE A 47 6.39 -5.58 17.03
CA PHE A 47 5.78 -4.41 17.66
C PHE A 47 4.42 -4.81 18.26
N PRO A 48 3.95 -4.11 19.31
CA PRO A 48 2.62 -4.37 19.87
C PRO A 48 1.52 -4.31 18.83
N ARG A 49 1.65 -3.42 17.84
CA ARG A 49 0.83 -3.40 16.64
C ARG A 49 1.76 -3.66 15.47
N PRO A 50 1.82 -4.90 14.94
CA PRO A 50 2.69 -5.18 13.81
C PRO A 50 2.38 -4.25 12.65
N LEU A 51 3.41 -3.64 12.10
CA LEU A 51 3.28 -2.72 11.00
C LEU A 51 4.15 -3.15 9.82
N PHE A 52 3.78 -2.69 8.64
CA PHE A 52 4.56 -2.92 7.43
C PHE A 52 4.68 -1.66 6.61
N ARG A 53 5.74 -1.58 5.82
CA ARG A 53 5.92 -0.51 4.85
C ARG A 53 6.66 -1.06 3.63
N VAL A 54 6.37 -0.46 2.49
CA VAL A 54 6.99 -0.84 1.21
C VAL A 54 7.46 0.43 0.52
N ALA A 55 8.69 0.43 0.06
CA ALA A 55 9.25 1.52 -0.73
C ALA A 55 9.60 0.99 -2.13
N SER A 56 8.95 1.54 -3.15
CA SER A 56 9.16 1.16 -4.54
C SER A 56 10.13 2.13 -5.22
N PRO A 57 10.96 1.67 -6.17
CA PRO A 57 11.82 2.56 -6.94
C PRO A 57 11.06 3.63 -7.73
N SER A 58 9.78 3.43 -8.00
CA SER A 58 8.94 4.41 -8.70
C SER A 58 8.55 5.61 -7.83
N GLY A 59 8.91 5.60 -6.54
CA GLY A 59 8.48 6.63 -5.60
C GLY A 59 7.23 6.30 -4.83
N LEU A 60 6.63 5.15 -5.10
CA LEU A 60 5.47 4.66 -4.36
C LEU A 60 5.89 4.21 -2.96
N PHE A 61 5.15 4.63 -1.95
CA PHE A 61 5.40 4.23 -0.57
C PHE A 61 4.08 3.79 0.06
N ILE A 62 4.08 2.59 0.65
CA ILE A 62 2.90 1.99 1.27
C ILE A 62 3.20 1.70 2.73
N LYS A 63 2.27 2.02 3.63
CA LYS A 63 2.39 1.61 5.01
C LYS A 63 1.02 1.25 5.59
N GLY A 64 1.00 0.31 6.53
CA GLY A 64 -0.23 -0.12 7.17
C GLY A 64 0.05 -0.95 8.41
N LEU A 65 -1.03 -1.34 9.07
CA LEU A 65 -0.98 -2.17 10.27
C LEU A 65 -1.60 -3.53 9.98
N ALA A 66 -0.92 -4.59 10.40
CA ALA A 66 -1.45 -5.93 10.29
C ALA A 66 -2.75 -6.04 11.09
N GLY A 67 -3.71 -6.76 10.55
CA GLY A 67 -5.01 -6.94 11.20
C GLY A 67 -6.03 -5.85 10.90
N THR A 68 -5.60 -4.74 10.28
CA THR A 68 -6.53 -3.71 9.80
C THR A 68 -6.80 -3.92 8.31
N ASN A 69 -7.89 -3.33 7.82
CA ASN A 69 -8.22 -3.35 6.39
C ASN A 69 -7.86 -2.03 5.71
N LEU A 70 -6.99 -1.23 6.32
CA LEU A 70 -6.61 0.08 5.82
C LEU A 70 -5.11 0.12 5.48
N CYS A 71 -4.74 0.92 4.51
CA CYS A 71 -3.34 1.28 4.31
C CYS A 71 -3.25 2.72 3.80
N ARG A 72 -2.11 3.35 4.07
CA ARG A 72 -1.78 4.66 3.51
C ARG A 72 -0.77 4.49 2.41
N VAL A 73 -0.99 5.21 1.32
CA VAL A 73 -0.15 5.12 0.13
C VAL A 73 0.27 6.53 -0.25
N ILE A 74 1.57 6.73 -0.46
CA ILE A 74 2.11 7.99 -0.97
C ILE A 74 2.43 7.77 -2.43
N PHE A 75 1.78 8.53 -3.31
CA PHE A 75 2.03 8.48 -4.74
C PHE A 75 2.94 9.64 -5.15
N PRO A 76 3.91 9.41 -6.04
CA PRO A 76 4.81 10.47 -6.49
C PRO A 76 4.05 11.50 -7.33
N GLY A 77 4.63 12.70 -7.46
CA GLY A 77 4.06 13.75 -8.29
C GLY A 77 4.21 13.48 -9.78
N THR A 78 5.25 12.71 -10.17
CA THR A 78 5.53 12.39 -11.57
C THR A 78 4.93 11.02 -11.90
N ASN A 79 4.24 10.94 -13.06
CA ASN A 79 3.60 9.70 -13.52
C ASN A 79 2.58 9.13 -12.51
N ARG A 80 1.91 10.01 -11.78
CA ARG A 80 1.00 9.59 -10.70
C ARG A 80 -0.07 8.63 -11.20
N GLU A 81 -0.73 8.93 -12.31
CA GLU A 81 -1.82 8.10 -12.82
C GLU A 81 -1.36 6.68 -13.13
N GLU A 82 -0.18 6.55 -13.71
CA GLU A 82 0.39 5.25 -14.02
C GLU A 82 0.76 4.49 -12.75
N VAL A 83 1.34 5.17 -11.76
CA VAL A 83 1.71 4.55 -10.49
C VAL A 83 0.45 4.11 -9.73
N VAL A 84 -0.60 4.94 -9.71
CA VAL A 84 -1.87 4.58 -9.08
C VAL A 84 -2.46 3.32 -9.73
N ARG A 85 -2.50 3.28 -11.05
CA ARG A 85 -3.03 2.13 -11.78
C ARG A 85 -2.22 0.87 -11.46
N HIS A 86 -0.90 0.99 -11.48
CA HIS A 86 -0.01 -0.13 -11.18
C HIS A 86 -0.24 -0.66 -9.76
N PHE A 87 -0.38 0.25 -8.79
CA PHE A 87 -0.66 -0.13 -7.41
C PHE A 87 -2.01 -0.85 -7.30
N GLU A 88 -3.05 -0.32 -7.93
CA GLU A 88 -4.39 -0.93 -7.82
C GLU A 88 -4.45 -2.28 -8.52
N GLU A 89 -3.75 -2.45 -9.63
CA GLU A 89 -3.60 -3.76 -10.28
C GLU A 89 -2.87 -4.75 -9.38
N ALA A 90 -1.81 -4.29 -8.71
CA ALA A 90 -1.06 -5.14 -7.79
C ALA A 90 -1.92 -5.58 -6.60
N MET A 91 -2.76 -4.70 -6.09
CA MET A 91 -3.67 -5.05 -5.00
C MET A 91 -4.69 -6.11 -5.44
N SER A 92 -5.17 -6.03 -6.67
CA SER A 92 -6.07 -7.05 -7.21
C SER A 92 -5.39 -8.41 -7.30
N ALA A 93 -4.08 -8.43 -7.54
CA ALA A 93 -3.31 -9.66 -7.68
C ALA A 93 -2.87 -10.26 -6.34
N VAL A 94 -2.96 -9.53 -5.24
CA VAL A 94 -2.47 -10.00 -3.93
C VAL A 94 -3.15 -11.30 -3.51
N ASP A 95 -4.46 -11.41 -3.68
CA ASP A 95 -5.19 -12.61 -3.31
C ASP A 95 -4.93 -13.77 -4.28
N SER A 96 -4.59 -13.46 -5.52
CA SER A 96 -4.28 -14.47 -6.54
C SER A 96 -2.92 -15.13 -6.32
N ALA A 97 -2.09 -14.56 -5.45
CA ALA A 97 -0.75 -15.05 -5.16
C ALA A 97 -0.72 -16.20 -4.16
N LYS A 98 -1.85 -16.63 -3.69
CA LYS A 98 -1.96 -17.72 -2.72
C LYS A 98 -1.68 -19.08 -3.33
#